data_774b469d1a9bfd734f1db5f74d873c16
#
_entry.id   774b469d1a9bfd734f1db5f74d873c16
#
_cell.length_a   1.000
_cell.length_b   1.000
_cell.length_c   1.000
_cell.angle_alpha   90.00
_cell.angle_beta   90.00
_cell.angle_gamma   90.00
#
_symmetry.space_group_name_H-M   'P 1'
#
loop_
_entity.id
_entity.type
_entity.pdbx_description
1 polymer ?
#
loop_
_entity_poly.entity_id
_entity_poly.type
_entity_poly.pdbx_seq_one_letter_code
_entity_poly.pdbx_strand_id
1 'polypeptide(L)'
;MPVAADAHDDASGDGARNVPVAADAHDDAAGDGARNVPVAADADDEAAATGGRDWTAVAHRRHPTRVCEAVGWMAAVTRSQLAQDLRDLGLRPGGVLMIHARMSALGWVVGAAETVVHALRDALGPEGTLVAYASWEEHVYQAAEWPAEHVAAHQAEPPAFDPALSEAVRDHGRVPERLRTWPGAHRSAHPEASVVALGPRAHELTRDHPERDGYGRDSPFARVVAADGQVLLLGAPLETLTLLHHAEAIAAVAGKRTVTFTVEVAGAGPRTYTDIDTTAGAYRYADLGLPEDTDPFEVIARAALAAGVGTTGRVAAAECHLFDAAALTAFAVAWIEERFA
;
A
#
# COMPACT_ATOMS: atom_id res chain seq x y z
N MET A 1 -12.29 -20.73 58.55
CA MET A 1 -12.57 -19.70 59.54
C MET A 1 -12.12 -18.36 58.99
N PRO A 2 -12.97 -17.38 58.91
CA PRO A 2 -12.74 -16.09 58.24
C PRO A 2 -12.41 -14.99 59.23
N VAL A 3 -11.75 -13.91 58.76
CA VAL A 3 -11.84 -12.53 59.29
C VAL A 3 -11.60 -11.64 58.11
N ALA A 4 -12.61 -10.98 57.52
CA ALA A 4 -13.28 -9.72 57.84
C ALA A 4 -12.33 -8.50 57.71
N ALA A 5 -12.48 -7.76 56.63
CA ALA A 5 -13.05 -6.40 56.41
C ALA A 5 -12.38 -5.29 57.25
N ASP A 6 -11.97 -4.24 56.56
CA ASP A 6 -12.46 -2.89 56.84
C ASP A 6 -12.19 -1.92 55.68
N ALA A 7 -13.25 -1.20 55.32
CA ALA A 7 -13.29 -0.09 54.39
C ALA A 7 -12.97 1.23 55.14
N HIS A 8 -12.35 2.19 54.46
CA HIS A 8 -12.58 3.59 54.77
C HIS A 8 -12.64 4.41 53.47
N ASP A 9 -13.82 5.00 53.30
CA ASP A 9 -14.17 6.20 52.56
C ASP A 9 -13.24 7.37 52.90
N ASP A 10 -12.90 8.21 51.96
CA ASP A 10 -13.31 9.62 52.07
C ASP A 10 -13.20 10.36 50.72
N ALA A 11 -14.18 11.23 50.59
CA ALA A 11 -14.56 11.99 49.42
C ALA A 11 -13.87 13.36 49.39
N SER A 12 -14.07 14.00 48.25
CA SER A 12 -14.26 15.43 48.00
C SER A 12 -13.17 16.16 47.24
N GLY A 13 -13.62 16.85 46.17
CA GLY A 13 -13.07 18.11 45.76
C GLY A 13 -13.20 18.43 44.26
N ASP A 14 -14.37 18.64 43.81
CA ASP A 14 -14.93 19.71 42.95
C ASP A 14 -13.90 20.72 42.35
N GLY A 15 -14.04 20.99 41.05
CA GLY A 15 -13.25 21.99 40.35
C GLY A 15 -13.57 22.14 38.88
N ALA A 16 -14.85 22.18 38.53
CA ALA A 16 -15.31 22.59 37.21
C ALA A 16 -14.91 24.04 36.92
N ARG A 17 -14.12 24.30 35.88
CA ARG A 17 -14.03 25.62 35.27
C ARG A 17 -14.61 25.60 33.87
N ASN A 18 -15.81 26.12 33.79
CA ASN A 18 -16.43 26.59 32.55
C ASN A 18 -15.56 27.69 31.92
N VAL A 19 -15.32 27.56 30.61
CA VAL A 19 -14.91 28.67 29.75
C VAL A 19 -15.92 28.73 28.61
N PRO A 20 -16.49 29.89 28.29
CA PRO A 20 -17.65 29.98 27.41
C PRO A 20 -17.30 29.90 25.96
N VAL A 21 -18.20 29.25 25.23
CA VAL A 21 -18.29 29.24 23.77
C VAL A 21 -18.74 30.63 23.32
N ALA A 22 -17.95 31.29 22.50
CA ALA A 22 -18.39 32.43 21.71
C ALA A 22 -18.93 31.89 20.37
N ALA A 23 -20.23 32.07 20.22
CA ALA A 23 -20.90 31.94 18.94
C ALA A 23 -20.67 33.23 18.15
N ASP A 24 -20.17 33.12 16.93
CA ASP A 24 -20.36 34.16 15.92
C ASP A 24 -21.01 33.52 14.70
N ALA A 25 -22.25 33.91 14.54
CA ALA A 25 -23.05 33.70 13.35
C ALA A 25 -22.61 34.72 12.30
N HIS A 26 -22.36 34.28 11.08
CA HIS A 26 -22.59 35.11 9.89
C HIS A 26 -23.39 34.32 8.87
N ASP A 27 -24.55 34.87 8.69
CA ASP A 27 -25.57 34.61 7.70
C ASP A 27 -25.16 35.09 6.30
N ASP A 28 -25.90 34.54 5.31
CA ASP A 28 -26.17 35.07 3.97
C ASP A 28 -25.12 34.93 2.89
N ALA A 29 -25.43 34.26 1.79
CA ALA A 29 -26.41 34.62 0.79
C ALA A 29 -26.50 33.58 -0.32
N ALA A 30 -27.70 33.26 -0.67
CA ALA A 30 -28.07 32.55 -1.88
C ALA A 30 -27.53 33.20 -3.14
N GLY A 31 -27.05 32.36 -4.09
CA GLY A 31 -26.65 32.72 -5.43
C GLY A 31 -26.96 31.61 -6.42
N ASP A 32 -28.23 31.51 -6.76
CA ASP A 32 -28.79 30.76 -7.88
C ASP A 32 -28.07 31.12 -9.19
N GLY A 33 -27.64 30.12 -9.94
CA GLY A 33 -26.95 30.34 -11.21
C GLY A 33 -26.79 29.07 -12.02
N ALA A 34 -27.86 28.30 -12.19
CA ALA A 34 -27.93 27.28 -13.23
C ALA A 34 -27.81 27.92 -14.59
N ARG A 35 -26.64 27.82 -15.23
CA ARG A 35 -26.51 28.13 -16.66
C ARG A 35 -26.71 26.85 -17.46
N ASN A 36 -27.91 26.73 -18.01
CA ASN A 36 -28.23 25.87 -19.13
C ASN A 36 -27.21 26.05 -20.26
N VAL A 37 -26.52 25.00 -20.60
CA VAL A 37 -25.81 24.88 -21.88
C VAL A 37 -26.76 24.18 -22.84
N PRO A 38 -27.13 24.78 -23.98
CA PRO A 38 -28.03 24.11 -24.92
C PRO A 38 -27.33 22.92 -25.58
N VAL A 39 -27.98 21.77 -25.53
CA VAL A 39 -27.70 20.64 -26.40
C VAL A 39 -28.17 21.01 -27.79
N ALA A 40 -27.23 21.15 -28.71
CA ALA A 40 -27.58 21.19 -30.13
C ALA A 40 -27.77 19.74 -30.60
N ALA A 41 -28.99 19.45 -31.01
CA ALA A 41 -29.35 18.26 -31.75
C ALA A 41 -29.11 18.46 -33.24
N ASP A 42 -28.79 17.33 -33.88
CA ASP A 42 -28.96 16.97 -35.28
C ASP A 42 -28.01 17.55 -36.34
N ALA A 43 -27.22 16.66 -36.88
CA ALA A 43 -27.15 16.45 -38.34
C ALA A 43 -26.57 15.07 -38.60
N ASP A 44 -27.41 14.26 -39.21
CA ASP A 44 -27.07 12.99 -39.87
C ASP A 44 -25.89 13.18 -40.83
N ASP A 45 -24.94 12.27 -40.84
CA ASP A 45 -24.37 11.81 -42.10
C ASP A 45 -23.71 10.41 -41.95
N GLU A 46 -24.18 9.50 -42.78
CA GLU A 46 -23.62 8.18 -43.03
C GLU A 46 -22.25 8.36 -43.71
N ALA A 47 -21.22 7.78 -43.10
CA ALA A 47 -20.10 7.26 -43.88
C ALA A 47 -19.34 6.20 -43.07
N ALA A 48 -19.63 4.96 -43.34
CA ALA A 48 -18.76 3.84 -43.03
C ALA A 48 -17.45 4.01 -43.84
N ALA A 49 -16.35 4.31 -43.15
CA ALA A 49 -15.02 4.20 -43.73
C ALA A 49 -14.03 3.83 -42.62
N THR A 50 -13.44 2.68 -42.80
CA THR A 50 -12.24 2.18 -42.14
C THR A 50 -11.13 3.24 -42.20
N GLY A 51 -10.95 4.02 -41.16
CA GLY A 51 -9.89 4.99 -41.07
C GLY A 51 -9.40 5.08 -39.65
N GLY A 52 -8.13 4.67 -39.42
CA GLY A 52 -7.43 4.94 -38.18
C GLY A 52 -7.54 6.43 -37.85
N ARG A 53 -8.01 6.77 -36.66
CA ARG A 53 -8.13 8.17 -36.23
C ARG A 53 -6.76 8.78 -36.15
N ASP A 54 -6.48 9.72 -37.05
CA ASP A 54 -5.26 10.52 -37.01
C ASP A 54 -5.35 11.52 -35.83
N TRP A 55 -4.78 11.13 -34.70
CA TRP A 55 -4.71 11.95 -33.50
C TRP A 55 -3.77 13.17 -33.67
N THR A 56 -2.96 13.23 -34.71
CA THR A 56 -2.08 14.38 -34.97
C THR A 56 -2.87 15.63 -35.35
N ALA A 57 -4.05 15.46 -35.95
CA ALA A 57 -4.92 16.59 -36.34
C ALA A 57 -5.65 17.25 -35.16
N VAL A 58 -5.82 16.55 -34.02
CA VAL A 58 -6.49 17.10 -32.83
C VAL A 58 -5.54 17.95 -31.99
N ALA A 59 -4.25 17.66 -32.01
CA ALA A 59 -3.25 18.39 -31.22
C ALA A 59 -2.98 19.83 -31.75
N HIS A 60 -3.23 20.10 -33.03
CA HIS A 60 -2.86 21.38 -33.66
C HIS A 60 -3.91 22.51 -33.57
N ARG A 61 -5.12 22.25 -33.04
CA ARG A 61 -6.19 23.25 -33.11
C ARG A 61 -6.41 24.13 -31.88
N ARG A 62 -5.72 23.90 -30.72
CA ARG A 62 -6.08 24.64 -29.49
C ARG A 62 -4.96 25.13 -28.58
N HIS A 63 -3.70 25.10 -28.96
CA HIS A 63 -2.67 25.73 -28.11
C HIS A 63 -1.69 26.57 -28.93
N PRO A 64 -1.52 27.86 -28.58
CA PRO A 64 -0.44 28.66 -29.15
C PRO A 64 0.89 28.08 -28.66
N THR A 65 1.79 27.91 -29.60
CA THR A 65 3.13 27.30 -29.50
C THR A 65 4.08 27.88 -28.45
N ARG A 66 3.66 28.83 -27.62
CA ARG A 66 4.50 29.50 -26.61
C ARG A 66 4.41 28.93 -25.20
N VAL A 67 3.47 28.00 -24.91
CA VAL A 67 3.36 27.36 -23.56
C VAL A 67 4.15 26.07 -23.49
N CYS A 68 4.45 25.44 -24.63
CA CYS A 68 5.13 24.15 -24.66
C CYS A 68 6.65 24.23 -24.44
N GLU A 69 7.28 25.38 -24.63
CA GLU A 69 8.74 25.53 -24.45
C GLU A 69 9.17 25.81 -23.01
N ALA A 70 8.25 26.17 -22.11
CA ALA A 70 8.56 26.50 -20.70
C ALA A 70 8.29 25.35 -19.72
N VAL A 71 7.56 24.31 -20.13
CA VAL A 71 7.37 23.09 -19.34
C VAL A 71 8.17 22.00 -20.03
N GLY A 72 9.34 21.70 -19.53
CA GLY A 72 10.15 20.57 -20.02
C GLY A 72 9.32 19.30 -19.93
N TRP A 73 8.71 18.88 -21.03
CA TRP A 73 7.99 17.63 -21.12
C TRP A 73 8.99 16.50 -20.88
N MET A 74 8.79 15.74 -19.81
CA MET A 74 9.55 14.51 -19.61
C MET A 74 9.26 13.55 -20.76
N ALA A 75 10.27 12.79 -21.19
CA ALA A 75 10.08 11.76 -22.22
C ALA A 75 8.96 10.81 -21.80
N ALA A 76 8.11 10.47 -22.79
CA ALA A 76 7.03 9.51 -22.55
C ALA A 76 7.58 8.12 -22.30
N VAL A 77 7.14 7.51 -21.21
CA VAL A 77 7.53 6.15 -20.82
C VAL A 77 6.48 5.17 -21.35
N THR A 78 6.93 4.22 -22.18
CA THR A 78 6.05 3.24 -22.81
C THR A 78 6.07 1.89 -22.08
N ARG A 79 5.05 1.05 -22.34
CA ARG A 79 4.96 -0.32 -21.82
C ARG A 79 6.17 -1.17 -22.20
N SER A 80 6.59 -1.12 -23.45
CA SER A 80 7.72 -1.92 -23.95
C SER A 80 9.05 -1.50 -23.33
N GLN A 81 9.26 -0.19 -23.13
CA GLN A 81 10.43 0.33 -22.43
C GLN A 81 10.46 -0.15 -20.98
N LEU A 82 9.36 0.02 -20.23
CA LEU A 82 9.27 -0.46 -18.85
C LEU A 82 9.57 -1.97 -18.75
N ALA A 83 8.97 -2.76 -19.63
CA ALA A 83 9.17 -4.20 -19.62
C ALA A 83 10.64 -4.58 -19.93
N GLN A 84 11.32 -3.83 -20.81
CA GLN A 84 12.73 -4.06 -21.10
C GLN A 84 13.60 -3.65 -19.91
N ASP A 85 13.40 -2.43 -19.36
CA ASP A 85 14.17 -1.95 -18.22
C ASP A 85 14.04 -2.89 -17.00
N LEU A 86 12.84 -3.47 -16.78
CA LEU A 86 12.61 -4.46 -15.72
C LEU A 86 13.42 -5.76 -15.93
N ARG A 87 13.50 -6.25 -17.17
CA ARG A 87 14.33 -7.43 -17.48
C ARG A 87 15.81 -7.12 -17.29
N ASP A 88 16.25 -5.95 -17.72
CA ASP A 88 17.64 -5.49 -17.60
C ASP A 88 18.05 -5.29 -16.12
N LEU A 89 17.07 -4.92 -15.25
CA LEU A 89 17.26 -4.86 -13.80
C LEU A 89 17.46 -6.25 -13.16
N GLY A 90 17.05 -7.33 -13.84
CA GLY A 90 17.21 -8.70 -13.36
C GLY A 90 15.90 -9.36 -12.89
N LEU A 91 14.74 -8.85 -13.34
CA LEU A 91 13.47 -9.51 -13.08
C LEU A 91 13.44 -10.91 -13.69
N ARG A 92 13.10 -11.93 -12.89
CA ARG A 92 13.09 -13.34 -13.31
C ARG A 92 11.76 -13.69 -14.02
N PRO A 93 11.79 -14.05 -15.32
CA PRO A 93 10.59 -14.54 -16.00
C PRO A 93 10.02 -15.79 -15.30
N GLY A 94 8.71 -15.91 -15.26
CA GLY A 94 8.00 -17.04 -14.64
C GLY A 94 7.98 -16.99 -13.10
N GLY A 95 8.70 -16.07 -12.47
CA GLY A 95 8.82 -15.95 -11.03
C GLY A 95 7.64 -15.28 -10.33
N VAL A 96 7.70 -15.25 -9.00
CA VAL A 96 6.81 -14.45 -8.15
C VAL A 96 7.50 -13.12 -7.88
N LEU A 97 6.78 -12.01 -8.12
CA LEU A 97 7.28 -10.66 -7.85
C LEU A 97 6.35 -9.92 -6.91
N MET A 98 6.84 -9.55 -5.75
CA MET A 98 6.19 -8.55 -4.89
C MET A 98 6.66 -7.15 -5.27
N ILE A 99 5.70 -6.20 -5.43
CA ILE A 99 6.01 -4.86 -5.90
C ILE A 99 5.55 -3.78 -4.93
N HIS A 100 6.41 -2.77 -4.74
CA HIS A 100 6.08 -1.45 -4.22
C HIS A 100 6.40 -0.42 -5.31
N ALA A 101 5.48 0.49 -5.61
CA ALA A 101 5.64 1.39 -6.76
C ALA A 101 5.27 2.83 -6.44
N ARG A 102 6.20 3.74 -6.68
CA ARG A 102 5.97 5.19 -6.67
C ARG A 102 5.87 5.71 -8.09
N MET A 103 4.64 5.85 -8.59
CA MET A 103 4.36 6.24 -9.98
C MET A 103 5.02 7.57 -10.38
N SER A 104 5.09 8.55 -9.46
CA SER A 104 5.69 9.86 -9.73
C SER A 104 7.20 9.80 -10.01
N ALA A 105 7.90 8.76 -9.57
CA ALA A 105 9.31 8.58 -9.82
C ALA A 105 9.62 8.11 -11.25
N LEU A 106 8.68 7.43 -11.90
CA LEU A 106 8.86 6.87 -13.25
C LEU A 106 8.88 7.93 -14.35
N GLY A 107 8.36 9.12 -14.09
CA GLY A 107 8.07 10.12 -15.10
C GLY A 107 6.66 10.00 -15.67
N TRP A 108 6.45 10.48 -16.91
CA TRP A 108 5.13 10.41 -17.56
C TRP A 108 4.93 9.08 -18.25
N VAL A 109 4.21 8.16 -17.60
CA VAL A 109 3.89 6.83 -18.15
C VAL A 109 2.59 6.91 -18.95
N VAL A 110 2.65 6.53 -20.23
CA VAL A 110 1.48 6.43 -21.11
C VAL A 110 0.52 5.38 -20.56
N GLY A 111 -0.71 5.77 -20.21
CA GLY A 111 -1.70 4.88 -19.61
C GLY A 111 -1.53 4.62 -18.10
N ALA A 112 -0.60 5.35 -17.45
CA ALA A 112 -0.42 5.37 -15.99
C ALA A 112 -0.23 3.96 -15.36
N ALA A 113 -0.89 3.69 -14.21
CA ALA A 113 -0.72 2.44 -13.45
C ALA A 113 -1.12 1.18 -14.23
N GLU A 114 -2.08 1.29 -15.15
CA GLU A 114 -2.46 0.17 -16.02
C GLU A 114 -1.29 -0.30 -16.89
N THR A 115 -0.59 0.64 -17.49
CA THR A 115 0.60 0.34 -18.30
C THR A 115 1.71 -0.27 -17.47
N VAL A 116 1.91 0.17 -16.23
CA VAL A 116 2.90 -0.45 -15.33
C VAL A 116 2.54 -1.91 -15.04
N VAL A 117 1.27 -2.21 -14.73
CA VAL A 117 0.82 -3.60 -14.52
C VAL A 117 1.03 -4.45 -15.78
N HIS A 118 0.70 -3.91 -16.96
CA HIS A 118 0.96 -4.62 -18.22
C HIS A 118 2.45 -4.88 -18.44
N ALA A 119 3.33 -3.87 -18.21
CA ALA A 119 4.77 -4.01 -18.40
C ALA A 119 5.39 -5.04 -17.45
N LEU A 120 4.95 -5.06 -16.20
CA LEU A 120 5.36 -6.07 -15.22
C LEU A 120 4.96 -7.48 -15.67
N ARG A 121 3.73 -7.63 -16.15
CA ARG A 121 3.26 -8.91 -16.69
C ARG A 121 4.02 -9.35 -17.94
N ASP A 122 4.36 -8.42 -18.83
CA ASP A 122 5.20 -8.72 -20.01
C ASP A 122 6.62 -9.13 -19.63
N ALA A 123 7.18 -8.51 -18.58
CA ALA A 123 8.50 -8.86 -18.10
C ALA A 123 8.52 -10.23 -17.41
N LEU A 124 7.48 -10.52 -16.60
CA LEU A 124 7.31 -11.81 -15.93
C LEU A 124 6.91 -12.94 -16.88
N GLY A 125 6.21 -12.64 -17.97
CA GLY A 125 5.64 -13.64 -18.86
C GLY A 125 4.42 -14.35 -18.27
N PRO A 126 3.84 -15.33 -19.03
CA PRO A 126 2.56 -15.95 -18.68
C PRO A 126 2.60 -16.80 -17.40
N GLU A 127 3.75 -17.37 -17.05
CA GLU A 127 3.94 -18.19 -15.85
C GLU A 127 4.24 -17.34 -14.60
N GLY A 128 4.48 -16.04 -14.76
CA GLY A 128 4.80 -15.16 -13.66
C GLY A 128 3.58 -14.76 -12.83
N THR A 129 3.80 -14.46 -11.55
CA THR A 129 2.76 -13.98 -10.64
C THR A 129 3.21 -12.69 -9.98
N LEU A 130 2.40 -11.64 -10.16
CA LEU A 130 2.61 -10.33 -9.56
C LEU A 130 1.86 -10.27 -8.23
N VAL A 131 2.50 -9.73 -7.20
CA VAL A 131 1.95 -9.56 -5.84
C VAL A 131 2.15 -8.11 -5.42
N ALA A 132 1.16 -7.52 -4.75
CA ALA A 132 1.30 -6.20 -4.13
C ALA A 132 0.67 -6.19 -2.73
N TYR A 133 1.25 -5.43 -1.81
CA TYR A 133 0.65 -5.16 -0.52
C TYR A 133 -0.60 -4.30 -0.71
N ALA A 134 -1.70 -4.69 -0.08
CA ALA A 134 -3.02 -4.11 -0.32
C ALA A 134 -3.88 -4.11 0.95
N SER A 135 -3.32 -3.61 2.08
CA SER A 135 -4.09 -3.43 3.31
C SER A 135 -5.33 -2.56 3.04
N TRP A 136 -6.32 -2.67 3.91
CA TRP A 136 -7.58 -1.96 3.76
C TRP A 136 -7.42 -0.48 4.09
N GLU A 137 -8.07 0.41 3.32
CA GLU A 137 -8.07 1.87 3.51
C GLU A 137 -8.57 2.28 4.92
N GLU A 138 -9.43 1.49 5.54
CA GLU A 138 -9.92 1.71 6.90
C GLU A 138 -8.90 1.21 7.93
N HIS A 139 -8.07 2.09 8.44
CA HIS A 139 -6.97 1.76 9.37
C HIS A 139 -7.45 1.45 10.80
N VAL A 140 -8.33 0.46 10.98
CA VAL A 140 -8.93 0.12 12.30
C VAL A 140 -7.88 -0.22 13.35
N TYR A 141 -6.75 -0.79 12.97
CA TYR A 141 -5.64 -1.08 13.87
C TYR A 141 -4.99 0.18 14.46
N GLN A 142 -5.18 1.35 13.84
CA GLN A 142 -4.76 2.66 14.33
C GLN A 142 -5.88 3.43 15.05
N ALA A 143 -7.02 2.81 15.31
CA ALA A 143 -8.18 3.50 15.90
C ALA A 143 -7.89 4.16 17.26
N ALA A 144 -6.86 3.74 17.98
CA ALA A 144 -6.41 4.38 19.22
C ALA A 144 -5.86 5.82 18.99
N GLU A 145 -5.46 6.14 17.77
CA GLU A 145 -4.95 7.46 17.38
C GLU A 145 -6.03 8.37 16.79
N TRP A 146 -7.24 7.84 16.57
CA TRP A 146 -8.34 8.60 15.98
C TRP A 146 -8.95 9.60 16.98
N PRO A 147 -9.50 10.73 16.49
CA PRO A 147 -10.36 11.58 17.30
C PRO A 147 -11.55 10.80 17.89
N ALA A 148 -11.95 11.14 19.12
CA ALA A 148 -13.01 10.40 19.82
C ALA A 148 -14.33 10.35 19.04
N GLU A 149 -14.66 11.40 18.30
CA GLU A 149 -15.84 11.42 17.43
C GLU A 149 -15.75 10.43 16.26
N HIS A 150 -14.55 10.21 15.69
CA HIS A 150 -14.35 9.22 14.63
C HIS A 150 -14.50 7.80 15.19
N VAL A 151 -13.92 7.54 16.37
CA VAL A 151 -14.09 6.24 17.06
C VAL A 151 -15.57 5.97 17.32
N ALA A 152 -16.30 6.97 17.83
CA ALA A 152 -17.73 6.81 18.14
C ALA A 152 -18.57 6.56 16.88
N ALA A 153 -18.30 7.28 15.80
CA ALA A 153 -18.97 7.09 14.52
C ALA A 153 -18.71 5.70 13.94
N HIS A 154 -17.45 5.27 13.94
CA HIS A 154 -17.06 3.94 13.46
C HIS A 154 -17.69 2.82 14.31
N GLN A 155 -17.76 2.99 15.65
CA GLN A 155 -18.41 2.01 16.52
C GLN A 155 -19.92 1.93 16.32
N ALA A 156 -20.56 3.06 15.95
CA ALA A 156 -22.00 3.09 15.68
C ALA A 156 -22.36 2.41 14.35
N GLU A 157 -21.54 2.57 13.32
CA GLU A 157 -21.76 2.05 11.97
C GLU A 157 -20.43 1.49 11.40
N PRO A 158 -19.93 0.37 11.93
CA PRO A 158 -18.64 -0.16 11.48
C PRO A 158 -18.74 -0.64 10.03
N PRO A 159 -17.83 -0.17 9.14
CA PRO A 159 -17.76 -0.73 7.79
C PRO A 159 -17.28 -2.18 7.85
N ALA A 160 -17.74 -3.00 6.93
CA ALA A 160 -17.30 -4.38 6.84
C ALA A 160 -16.17 -4.53 5.81
N PHE A 161 -15.08 -5.17 6.21
CA PHE A 161 -14.03 -5.57 5.29
C PHE A 161 -14.51 -6.68 4.36
N ASP A 162 -14.42 -6.43 3.07
CA ASP A 162 -14.65 -7.41 2.00
C ASP A 162 -13.39 -7.47 1.12
N PRO A 163 -12.69 -8.61 1.07
CA PRO A 163 -11.47 -8.74 0.26
C PRO A 163 -11.67 -8.37 -1.22
N ALA A 164 -12.88 -8.55 -1.75
CA ALA A 164 -13.19 -8.25 -3.14
C ALA A 164 -13.51 -6.78 -3.39
N LEU A 165 -14.16 -6.09 -2.43
CA LEU A 165 -14.71 -4.76 -2.63
C LEU A 165 -13.94 -3.65 -1.90
N SER A 166 -13.42 -3.93 -0.71
CA SER A 166 -12.73 -2.92 0.11
C SER A 166 -11.50 -2.35 -0.60
N GLU A 167 -11.39 -1.03 -0.69
CA GLU A 167 -10.26 -0.36 -1.34
C GLU A 167 -8.94 -0.65 -0.62
N ALA A 168 -7.85 -0.69 -1.37
CA ALA A 168 -6.52 -0.73 -0.80
C ALA A 168 -6.11 0.68 -0.35
N VAL A 169 -5.28 0.76 0.69
CA VAL A 169 -4.74 2.02 1.21
C VAL A 169 -4.14 2.86 0.09
N ARG A 170 -4.55 4.12 0.02
CA ARG A 170 -4.11 5.08 -1.01
C ARG A 170 -2.63 5.38 -0.93
N ASP A 171 -2.07 5.38 0.28
CA ASP A 171 -0.66 5.68 0.53
C ASP A 171 0.27 4.58 -0.02
N HIS A 172 -0.23 3.36 -0.25
CA HIS A 172 0.49 2.33 -0.99
C HIS A 172 0.58 2.62 -2.51
N GLY A 173 -0.01 3.71 -2.94
CA GLY A 173 -0.01 4.17 -4.32
C GLY A 173 -1.07 3.50 -5.19
N ARG A 174 -1.02 3.80 -6.49
CA ARG A 174 -2.08 3.41 -7.43
C ARG A 174 -1.98 1.98 -7.94
N VAL A 175 -0.80 1.36 -7.84
CA VAL A 175 -0.57 0.02 -8.43
C VAL A 175 -1.29 -1.08 -7.64
N PRO A 176 -1.26 -1.13 -6.30
CA PRO A 176 -2.01 -2.13 -5.53
C PRO A 176 -3.52 -2.11 -5.84
N GLU A 177 -4.15 -0.94 -5.82
CA GLU A 177 -5.58 -0.81 -6.12
C GLU A 177 -5.89 -1.16 -7.59
N ARG A 178 -5.02 -0.76 -8.53
CA ARG A 178 -5.18 -1.16 -9.92
C ARG A 178 -5.05 -2.67 -10.12
N LEU A 179 -4.14 -3.31 -9.37
CA LEU A 179 -3.96 -4.75 -9.40
C LEU A 179 -5.17 -5.47 -8.77
N ARG A 180 -5.68 -4.95 -7.63
CA ARG A 180 -6.86 -5.50 -6.94
C ARG A 180 -8.09 -5.58 -7.84
N THR A 181 -8.30 -4.54 -8.63
CA THR A 181 -9.43 -4.48 -9.58
C THR A 181 -9.14 -5.17 -10.92
N TRP A 182 -8.01 -5.85 -11.07
CA TRP A 182 -7.67 -6.54 -12.31
C TRP A 182 -8.45 -7.86 -12.44
N PRO A 183 -9.02 -8.16 -13.63
CA PRO A 183 -9.68 -9.45 -13.84
C PRO A 183 -8.77 -10.64 -13.53
N GLY A 184 -9.25 -11.54 -12.65
CA GLY A 184 -8.50 -12.70 -12.21
C GLY A 184 -7.46 -12.42 -11.08
N ALA A 185 -7.46 -11.23 -10.51
CA ALA A 185 -6.72 -10.98 -9.28
C ALA A 185 -7.38 -11.64 -8.07
N HIS A 186 -6.59 -12.05 -7.11
CA HIS A 186 -7.01 -12.59 -5.81
C HIS A 186 -6.41 -11.74 -4.70
N ARG A 187 -7.21 -11.39 -3.68
CA ARG A 187 -6.75 -10.71 -2.47
C ARG A 187 -6.90 -11.64 -1.28
N SER A 188 -5.94 -11.64 -0.38
CA SER A 188 -6.01 -12.40 0.86
C SER A 188 -6.97 -11.77 1.87
N ALA A 189 -7.60 -12.60 2.71
CA ALA A 189 -8.68 -12.20 3.61
C ALA A 189 -8.16 -11.68 4.96
N HIS A 190 -7.28 -10.69 4.94
CA HIS A 190 -6.78 -10.02 6.14
C HIS A 190 -6.86 -8.51 5.95
N PRO A 191 -7.52 -7.74 6.83
CA PRO A 191 -7.71 -6.31 6.60
C PRO A 191 -6.40 -5.53 6.57
N GLU A 192 -5.49 -5.80 7.50
CA GLU A 192 -4.23 -5.05 7.64
C GLU A 192 -3.11 -5.64 6.78
N ALA A 193 -2.86 -6.95 6.86
CA ALA A 193 -1.72 -7.58 6.20
C ALA A 193 -2.03 -8.11 4.79
N SER A 194 -3.19 -7.77 4.19
CA SER A 194 -3.56 -8.37 2.90
C SER A 194 -2.59 -8.05 1.77
N VAL A 195 -2.45 -9.03 0.90
CA VAL A 195 -1.80 -8.86 -0.40
C VAL A 195 -2.79 -9.18 -1.50
N VAL A 196 -2.61 -8.55 -2.65
CA VAL A 196 -3.28 -8.90 -3.89
C VAL A 196 -2.29 -9.57 -4.83
N ALA A 197 -2.71 -10.62 -5.52
CA ALA A 197 -1.88 -11.33 -6.48
C ALA A 197 -2.61 -11.53 -7.81
N LEU A 198 -1.84 -11.53 -8.91
CA LEU A 198 -2.32 -11.75 -10.27
C LEU A 198 -1.34 -12.66 -11.01
N GLY A 199 -1.80 -13.79 -11.49
CA GLY A 199 -1.03 -14.79 -12.22
C GLY A 199 -1.36 -16.22 -11.80
N PRO A 200 -0.67 -17.24 -12.34
CA PRO A 200 -1.00 -18.64 -12.09
C PRO A 200 -0.98 -19.07 -10.62
N ARG A 201 -0.13 -18.47 -9.80
CA ARG A 201 -0.01 -18.77 -8.36
C ARG A 201 -0.82 -17.83 -7.46
N ALA A 202 -1.66 -16.94 -8.02
CA ALA A 202 -2.35 -15.91 -7.24
C ALA A 202 -3.18 -16.49 -6.09
N HIS A 203 -4.00 -17.52 -6.37
CA HIS A 203 -4.80 -18.18 -5.34
C HIS A 203 -3.94 -18.89 -4.28
N GLU A 204 -2.88 -19.58 -4.69
CA GLU A 204 -1.94 -20.23 -3.77
C GLU A 204 -1.32 -19.23 -2.78
N LEU A 205 -0.90 -18.07 -3.28
CA LEU A 205 -0.23 -17.05 -2.48
C LEU A 205 -1.17 -16.31 -1.52
N THR A 206 -2.46 -16.20 -1.85
CA THR A 206 -3.41 -15.36 -1.10
C THR A 206 -4.38 -16.14 -0.21
N ARG A 207 -4.55 -17.45 -0.43
CA ARG A 207 -5.49 -18.28 0.36
C ARG A 207 -5.06 -18.41 1.82
N ASP A 208 -6.00 -18.76 2.69
CA ASP A 208 -5.76 -19.14 4.10
C ASP A 208 -4.81 -18.17 4.84
N HIS A 209 -5.09 -16.86 4.73
CA HIS A 209 -4.33 -15.84 5.45
C HIS A 209 -4.75 -15.87 6.93
N PRO A 210 -3.82 -16.12 7.89
CA PRO A 210 -4.16 -16.27 9.30
C PRO A 210 -4.72 -14.96 9.89
N GLU A 211 -5.70 -15.07 10.81
CA GLU A 211 -6.20 -13.95 11.62
C GLU A 211 -5.18 -13.52 12.70
N ARG A 212 -4.22 -14.40 13.02
CA ARG A 212 -3.15 -14.13 13.97
C ARG A 212 -1.82 -14.35 13.28
N ASP A 213 -0.88 -13.45 13.55
CA ASP A 213 0.44 -13.50 12.94
C ASP A 213 0.37 -13.36 11.39
N GLY A 214 -0.40 -12.37 10.93
CA GLY A 214 -0.66 -12.12 9.51
C GLY A 214 0.59 -11.85 8.67
N TYR A 215 1.71 -11.52 9.31
CA TYR A 215 3.03 -11.41 8.68
C TYR A 215 3.91 -12.63 8.93
N GLY A 216 3.46 -13.62 9.70
CA GLY A 216 4.24 -14.75 10.18
C GLY A 216 4.45 -15.87 9.17
N ARG A 217 4.75 -17.07 9.71
CA ARG A 217 5.22 -18.23 8.92
C ARG A 217 4.18 -18.80 7.95
N ASP A 218 2.89 -18.60 8.21
CA ASP A 218 1.79 -19.08 7.35
C ASP A 218 1.18 -17.97 6.48
N SER A 219 1.79 -16.79 6.49
CA SER A 219 1.33 -15.61 5.77
C SER A 219 1.59 -15.68 4.27
N PRO A 220 0.93 -14.84 3.46
CA PRO A 220 1.28 -14.62 2.06
C PRO A 220 2.75 -14.20 1.85
N PHE A 221 3.34 -13.45 2.80
CA PHE A 221 4.74 -13.04 2.74
C PHE A 221 5.68 -14.24 2.83
N ALA A 222 5.42 -15.16 3.75
CA ALA A 222 6.16 -16.43 3.84
C ALA A 222 6.05 -17.24 2.54
N ARG A 223 4.88 -17.22 1.88
CA ARG A 223 4.70 -17.93 0.60
C ARG A 223 5.45 -17.26 -0.55
N VAL A 224 5.59 -15.93 -0.56
CA VAL A 224 6.48 -15.23 -1.50
C VAL A 224 7.92 -15.67 -1.31
N VAL A 225 8.39 -15.77 -0.06
CA VAL A 225 9.73 -16.27 0.28
C VAL A 225 9.91 -17.72 -0.16
N ALA A 226 8.96 -18.60 0.19
CA ALA A 226 9.00 -20.03 -0.16
C ALA A 226 8.90 -20.28 -1.67
N ALA A 227 8.34 -19.33 -2.41
CA ALA A 227 8.23 -19.35 -3.87
C ALA A 227 9.51 -18.92 -4.59
N ASP A 228 10.61 -18.67 -3.89
CA ASP A 228 11.82 -18.06 -4.43
C ASP A 228 11.50 -16.73 -5.13
N GLY A 229 10.60 -15.93 -4.51
CA GLY A 229 10.12 -14.68 -5.06
C GLY A 229 11.16 -13.57 -5.05
N GLN A 230 10.87 -12.50 -5.81
CA GLN A 230 11.62 -11.25 -5.76
C GLN A 230 10.76 -10.14 -5.18
N VAL A 231 11.39 -9.11 -4.61
CA VAL A 231 10.73 -7.87 -4.17
C VAL A 231 11.33 -6.70 -4.93
N LEU A 232 10.47 -5.93 -5.59
CA LEU A 232 10.86 -4.76 -6.38
C LEU A 232 10.33 -3.48 -5.73
N LEU A 233 11.23 -2.55 -5.44
CA LEU A 233 10.92 -1.16 -5.20
C LEU A 233 11.03 -0.40 -6.52
N LEU A 234 9.92 -0.18 -7.21
CA LEU A 234 9.84 0.53 -8.47
C LEU A 234 9.73 2.04 -8.21
N GLY A 235 10.87 2.69 -7.97
CA GLY A 235 10.93 4.09 -7.57
C GLY A 235 10.35 4.38 -6.19
N ALA A 236 9.96 3.36 -5.45
CA ALA A 236 9.47 3.45 -4.09
C ALA A 236 10.65 3.56 -3.10
N PRO A 237 10.50 4.29 -1.99
CA PRO A 237 11.55 4.43 -0.99
C PRO A 237 11.80 3.11 -0.24
N LEU A 238 12.97 2.99 0.39
CA LEU A 238 13.42 1.75 1.03
C LEU A 238 12.56 1.36 2.24
N GLU A 239 12.01 2.35 2.97
CA GLU A 239 11.12 2.13 4.11
C GLU A 239 9.80 1.44 3.73
N THR A 240 9.45 1.42 2.44
CA THR A 240 8.22 0.75 1.98
C THR A 240 8.34 -0.77 1.82
N LEU A 241 9.48 -1.37 2.17
CA LEU A 241 9.76 -2.81 2.08
C LEU A 241 8.92 -3.64 3.06
N THR A 242 7.62 -3.79 2.82
CA THR A 242 6.67 -4.52 3.71
C THR A 242 7.10 -5.95 4.01
N LEU A 243 7.90 -6.60 3.14
CA LEU A 243 8.45 -7.94 3.43
C LEU A 243 9.29 -7.96 4.72
N LEU A 244 9.84 -6.83 5.18
CA LEU A 244 10.58 -6.74 6.42
C LEU A 244 9.71 -7.00 7.66
N HIS A 245 8.40 -6.72 7.61
CA HIS A 245 7.47 -7.14 8.66
C HIS A 245 7.41 -8.67 8.81
N HIS A 246 7.57 -9.42 7.72
CA HIS A 246 7.72 -10.86 7.81
C HIS A 246 9.00 -11.25 8.57
N ALA A 247 10.11 -10.58 8.30
CA ALA A 247 11.35 -10.82 9.05
C ALA A 247 11.18 -10.49 10.54
N GLU A 248 10.52 -9.36 10.88
CA GLU A 248 10.17 -9.02 12.27
C GLU A 248 9.32 -10.11 12.92
N ALA A 249 8.29 -10.60 12.23
CA ALA A 249 7.38 -11.62 12.77
C ALA A 249 8.09 -12.93 13.09
N ILE A 250 9.05 -13.36 12.27
CA ILE A 250 9.70 -14.69 12.41
C ILE A 250 11.02 -14.67 13.16
N ALA A 251 11.66 -13.51 13.39
CA ALA A 251 12.91 -13.41 14.13
C ALA A 251 12.77 -13.97 15.56
N ALA A 252 13.76 -14.68 16.04
CA ALA A 252 13.73 -15.38 17.33
C ALA A 252 14.08 -14.45 18.50
N VAL A 253 13.38 -13.31 18.60
CA VAL A 253 13.57 -12.31 19.65
C VAL A 253 12.35 -12.28 20.55
N ALA A 254 12.55 -12.24 21.86
CA ALA A 254 11.47 -12.13 22.84
C ALA A 254 10.91 -10.70 22.93
N GLY A 255 9.67 -10.58 23.42
CA GLY A 255 9.10 -9.27 23.74
C GLY A 255 8.66 -8.45 22.52
N LYS A 256 8.35 -9.07 21.38
CA LYS A 256 7.72 -8.42 20.23
C LYS A 256 6.45 -7.69 20.67
N ARG A 257 6.30 -6.46 20.21
CA ARG A 257 5.05 -5.74 20.38
C ARG A 257 4.02 -6.25 19.38
N THR A 258 2.81 -6.43 19.87
CA THR A 258 1.67 -6.87 19.06
C THR A 258 0.49 -5.95 19.26
N VAL A 259 -0.35 -5.83 18.26
CA VAL A 259 -1.62 -5.12 18.29
C VAL A 259 -2.75 -6.09 18.05
N THR A 260 -3.86 -5.90 18.75
CA THR A 260 -5.09 -6.67 18.55
C THR A 260 -6.24 -5.73 18.24
N PHE A 261 -6.96 -6.03 17.17
CA PHE A 261 -8.09 -5.23 16.70
C PHE A 261 -9.21 -6.12 16.20
N THR A 262 -10.44 -5.61 16.21
CA THR A 262 -11.63 -6.33 15.74
C THR A 262 -12.24 -5.57 14.57
N VAL A 263 -12.58 -6.30 13.52
CA VAL A 263 -13.15 -5.79 12.27
C VAL A 263 -14.41 -6.56 11.93
N GLU A 264 -15.45 -5.86 11.48
CA GLU A 264 -16.56 -6.50 10.79
C GLU A 264 -16.08 -7.04 9.45
N VAL A 265 -16.33 -8.32 9.19
CA VAL A 265 -15.99 -8.97 7.91
C VAL A 265 -17.27 -9.32 7.17
N ALA A 266 -17.38 -8.90 5.93
CA ALA A 266 -18.56 -9.10 5.10
C ALA A 266 -18.95 -10.59 5.04
N GLY A 267 -20.20 -10.88 5.41
CA GLY A 267 -20.74 -12.25 5.42
C GLY A 267 -20.23 -13.15 6.56
N ALA A 268 -19.33 -12.67 7.44
CA ALA A 268 -18.74 -13.46 8.53
C ALA A 268 -18.92 -12.84 9.92
N GLY A 269 -19.32 -11.55 9.98
CA GLY A 269 -19.44 -10.79 11.26
C GLY A 269 -18.07 -10.42 11.84
N PRO A 270 -18.02 -10.04 13.14
CA PRO A 270 -16.81 -9.54 13.76
C PRO A 270 -15.74 -10.63 13.86
N ARG A 271 -14.50 -10.26 13.46
CA ARG A 271 -13.31 -11.10 13.56
C ARG A 271 -12.21 -10.34 14.28
N THR A 272 -11.45 -11.03 15.09
CA THR A 272 -10.35 -10.45 15.87
C THR A 272 -9.02 -10.90 15.30
N TYR A 273 -8.20 -9.92 14.97
CA TYR A 273 -6.87 -10.07 14.40
C TYR A 273 -5.81 -9.72 15.45
N THR A 274 -4.67 -10.38 15.38
CA THR A 274 -3.52 -10.08 16.26
C THR A 274 -2.24 -10.18 15.44
N ASP A 275 -1.55 -9.08 15.31
CA ASP A 275 -0.32 -8.97 14.52
C ASP A 275 0.81 -8.32 15.32
N ILE A 276 2.02 -8.36 14.78
CA ILE A 276 3.07 -7.46 15.21
C ILE A 276 2.61 -6.01 15.04
N ASP A 277 3.08 -5.14 15.92
CA ASP A 277 2.79 -3.71 15.84
C ASP A 277 3.60 -3.08 14.69
N THR A 278 2.95 -2.85 13.56
CA THR A 278 3.56 -2.25 12.37
C THR A 278 3.63 -0.73 12.43
N THR A 279 2.90 -0.08 13.35
CA THR A 279 2.89 1.37 13.54
C THR A 279 4.02 1.83 14.45
N ALA A 280 4.07 1.27 15.67
CA ALA A 280 5.11 1.62 16.62
C ALA A 280 6.37 0.74 16.48
N GLY A 281 6.36 -0.21 15.53
CA GLY A 281 7.41 -1.20 15.27
C GLY A 281 7.34 -2.42 16.19
N ALA A 282 7.58 -3.61 15.66
CA ALA A 282 7.59 -4.86 16.42
C ALA A 282 8.64 -4.87 17.56
N TYR A 283 9.69 -4.09 17.40
CA TYR A 283 10.79 -3.93 18.37
C TYR A 283 11.00 -2.47 18.76
N ARG A 284 11.78 -2.23 19.81
CA ARG A 284 12.11 -0.87 20.26
C ARG A 284 13.29 -0.31 19.46
N TYR A 285 13.07 -0.01 18.20
CA TYR A 285 14.10 0.53 17.31
C TYR A 285 14.74 1.85 17.83
N ALA A 286 13.99 2.63 18.60
CA ALA A 286 14.53 3.81 19.27
C ALA A 286 15.75 3.50 20.17
N ASP A 287 15.82 2.28 20.74
CA ASP A 287 16.93 1.85 21.59
C ASP A 287 18.25 1.67 20.79
N LEU A 288 18.18 1.61 19.46
CA LEU A 288 19.35 1.52 18.58
C LEU A 288 20.08 2.85 18.39
N GLY A 289 19.54 3.95 18.92
CA GLY A 289 20.13 5.29 18.78
C GLY A 289 20.16 5.80 17.33
N LEU A 290 19.22 5.37 16.51
CA LEU A 290 19.07 5.88 15.16
C LEU A 290 18.71 7.37 15.19
N PRO A 291 19.12 8.15 14.18
CA PRO A 291 18.68 9.55 14.04
C PRO A 291 17.14 9.65 14.09
N GLU A 292 16.60 10.75 14.62
CA GLU A 292 15.18 10.93 14.94
C GLU A 292 14.36 10.78 13.68
N ASP A 293 14.52 10.95 12.60
CA ASP A 293 13.67 10.77 11.39
C ASP A 293 14.09 9.56 10.53
N THR A 294 14.80 8.60 11.13
CA THR A 294 15.29 7.45 10.36
C THR A 294 14.38 6.25 10.54
N ASP A 295 13.79 5.79 9.44
CA ASP A 295 12.99 4.57 9.42
C ASP A 295 13.90 3.33 9.55
N PRO A 296 13.60 2.40 10.48
CA PRO A 296 14.38 1.18 10.69
C PRO A 296 14.47 0.30 9.42
N PHE A 297 13.42 0.27 8.61
CA PHE A 297 13.41 -0.52 7.38
C PHE A 297 14.35 0.05 6.33
N GLU A 298 14.46 1.37 6.26
CA GLU A 298 15.48 2.02 5.43
C GLU A 298 16.89 1.58 5.85
N VAL A 299 17.17 1.54 7.16
CA VAL A 299 18.48 1.10 7.69
C VAL A 299 18.76 -0.35 7.33
N ILE A 300 17.80 -1.24 7.53
CA ILE A 300 17.94 -2.67 7.19
C ILE A 300 18.15 -2.84 5.69
N ALA A 301 17.35 -2.16 4.87
CA ALA A 301 17.43 -2.25 3.41
C ALA A 301 18.77 -1.71 2.87
N ARG A 302 19.25 -0.58 3.38
CA ARG A 302 20.59 -0.03 3.03
C ARG A 302 21.71 -0.98 3.44
N ALA A 303 21.63 -1.57 4.62
CA ALA A 303 22.60 -2.56 5.08
C ALA A 303 22.59 -3.82 4.19
N ALA A 304 21.41 -4.29 3.78
CA ALA A 304 21.25 -5.41 2.87
C ALA A 304 21.89 -5.12 1.49
N LEU A 305 21.62 -3.95 0.92
CA LEU A 305 22.25 -3.51 -0.34
C LEU A 305 23.77 -3.41 -0.22
N ALA A 306 24.28 -2.85 0.87
CA ALA A 306 25.72 -2.76 1.12
C ALA A 306 26.39 -4.13 1.28
N ALA A 307 25.67 -5.13 1.77
CA ALA A 307 26.09 -6.53 1.87
C ALA A 307 25.95 -7.31 0.55
N GLY A 308 25.47 -6.68 -0.52
CA GLY A 308 25.24 -7.33 -1.81
C GLY A 308 23.94 -8.15 -1.86
N VAL A 309 23.04 -7.97 -0.90
CA VAL A 309 21.70 -8.55 -0.89
C VAL A 309 20.75 -7.60 -1.62
N GLY A 310 20.67 -7.74 -2.94
CA GLY A 310 19.86 -6.90 -3.81
C GLY A 310 20.67 -6.16 -4.87
N THR A 311 19.97 -5.64 -5.84
CA THR A 311 20.50 -4.90 -6.99
C THR A 311 19.84 -3.53 -7.06
N THR A 312 20.63 -2.50 -7.32
CA THR A 312 20.14 -1.15 -7.63
C THR A 312 20.31 -0.88 -9.12
N GLY A 313 19.29 -0.31 -9.74
CA GLY A 313 19.33 0.05 -11.15
C GLY A 313 18.25 1.08 -11.50
N ARG A 314 17.98 1.28 -12.79
CA ARG A 314 17.00 2.25 -13.26
C ARG A 314 15.91 1.59 -14.08
N VAL A 315 14.67 2.01 -13.86
CA VAL A 315 13.52 1.72 -14.72
C VAL A 315 12.89 3.06 -15.10
N ALA A 316 12.90 3.39 -16.34
CA ALA A 316 12.57 4.74 -16.83
C ALA A 316 13.40 5.82 -16.09
N ALA A 317 12.73 6.81 -15.48
CA ALA A 317 13.40 7.84 -14.68
C ALA A 317 13.75 7.42 -13.26
N ALA A 318 13.14 6.34 -12.75
CA ALA A 318 13.22 5.95 -11.35
C ALA A 318 14.49 5.15 -11.02
N GLU A 319 15.10 5.43 -9.86
CA GLU A 319 15.98 4.48 -9.18
C GLU A 319 15.12 3.37 -8.58
N CYS A 320 15.56 2.14 -8.74
CA CYS A 320 14.83 0.95 -8.34
C CYS A 320 15.75 -0.03 -7.62
N HIS A 321 15.17 -0.79 -6.69
CA HIS A 321 15.88 -1.82 -5.96
C HIS A 321 15.15 -3.15 -6.11
N LEU A 322 15.89 -4.19 -6.48
CA LEU A 322 15.39 -5.54 -6.65
C LEU A 322 16.11 -6.48 -5.69
N PHE A 323 15.33 -7.17 -4.86
CA PHE A 323 15.83 -8.12 -3.87
C PHE A 323 15.33 -9.53 -4.18
N ASP A 324 16.13 -10.53 -3.85
CA ASP A 324 15.64 -11.89 -3.63
C ASP A 324 14.93 -11.95 -2.28
N ALA A 325 13.69 -12.44 -2.25
CA ALA A 325 12.88 -12.40 -1.05
C ALA A 325 13.45 -13.26 0.09
N ALA A 326 14.02 -14.42 -0.23
CA ALA A 326 14.60 -15.32 0.76
C ALA A 326 15.89 -14.74 1.33
N ALA A 327 16.78 -14.22 0.47
CA ALA A 327 18.03 -13.61 0.91
C ALA A 327 17.79 -12.35 1.74
N LEU A 328 16.85 -11.48 1.35
CA LEU A 328 16.48 -10.30 2.11
C LEU A 328 15.90 -10.67 3.48
N THR A 329 14.98 -11.63 3.53
CA THR A 329 14.38 -12.08 4.80
C THR A 329 15.44 -12.68 5.74
N ALA A 330 16.32 -13.54 5.24
CA ALA A 330 17.39 -14.13 6.04
C ALA A 330 18.35 -13.06 6.59
N PHE A 331 18.71 -12.07 5.75
CA PHE A 331 19.54 -10.95 6.17
C PHE A 331 18.86 -10.13 7.27
N ALA A 332 17.57 -9.76 7.06
CA ALA A 332 16.83 -8.95 8.01
C ALA A 332 16.61 -9.66 9.35
N VAL A 333 16.28 -10.96 9.34
CA VAL A 333 16.17 -11.77 10.56
C VAL A 333 17.48 -11.76 11.35
N ALA A 334 18.61 -12.04 10.68
CA ALA A 334 19.91 -12.02 11.34
C ALA A 334 20.26 -10.63 11.87
N TRP A 335 19.96 -9.56 11.14
CA TRP A 335 20.18 -8.18 11.55
C TRP A 335 19.36 -7.81 12.81
N ILE A 336 18.09 -8.25 12.87
CA ILE A 336 17.19 -8.04 14.02
C ILE A 336 17.67 -8.85 15.23
N GLU A 337 17.94 -10.13 15.06
CA GLU A 337 18.37 -11.02 16.14
C GLU A 337 19.72 -10.57 16.77
N GLU A 338 20.66 -10.09 15.95
CA GLU A 338 21.93 -9.55 16.45
C GLU A 338 21.74 -8.35 17.39
N ARG A 339 20.69 -7.54 17.18
CA ARG A 339 20.49 -6.25 17.87
C ARG A 339 19.50 -6.31 19.01
N PHE A 340 18.61 -7.29 19.03
CA PHE A 340 17.51 -7.39 20.01
C PHE A 340 17.45 -8.71 20.77
N ALA A 341 18.35 -9.70 20.49
CA ALA A 341 18.42 -10.97 21.22
C ALA A 341 19.08 -10.85 22.59
#